data_256f61dd307cbc2179cbce24a98d7dea
#
_entry.id   256f61dd307cbc2179cbce24a98d7dea
#
_cell.length_a   1.000
_cell.length_b   1.000
_cell.length_c   1.000
_cell.angle_alpha   90.00
_cell.angle_beta   90.00
_cell.angle_gamma   90.00
#
_symmetry.space_group_name_H-M   'P 1'
#
loop_
_entity.id
_entity.type
_entity.pdbx_description
1 polymer ?
#
loop_
_entity_poly.entity_id
_entity_poly.type
_entity_poly.pdbx_seq_one_letter_code
_entity_poly.pdbx_strand_id
1 'polypeptide(L)'
;MTPTRPLAVGVTPMETRREVIREVAVHAERCGYSAFFVAEGWGHDASVLLAEIALRTTRIQVGTGVLNVWGRSTATIAMLATSLDSLSDGRFLLGLGAGSPQLAEGLHQVPFAAPIDRLATVTTEVRRLLDGQQPEPSAAGRARSLQLAVRPAHRIPIQLAALGPRAVRLSGELADSWSPFLLPISGVAGSAQLLAEGAARLPGKAIPRICPAVPVAVSADPDQAAAQASWWVAFYLTRMGPLYRDALRRTGFGTEADLVVAAGPPPRGGTARLAAGAEVLLDELTVHGDAAQARAGLDRWYRAGAEMPAIVLPPNQPLDDLLQTLESLRPADLPAPTPAPADAGAW
;
A
#
# COMPACT_ATOMS: atom_id res chain seq x y z
N MET A 1 3.05 6.93 -28.91
CA MET A 1 2.91 7.40 -27.51
C MET A 1 3.91 6.62 -26.68
N THR A 2 4.80 7.28 -25.99
CA THR A 2 5.72 6.63 -25.05
C THR A 2 4.88 5.96 -23.97
N PRO A 3 5.12 4.70 -23.60
CA PRO A 3 4.37 4.05 -22.54
C PRO A 3 4.62 4.80 -21.23
N THR A 4 3.57 5.35 -20.63
CA THR A 4 3.63 5.99 -19.32
C THR A 4 3.82 4.93 -18.25
N ARG A 5 4.70 5.18 -17.27
CA ARG A 5 4.88 4.29 -16.11
C ARG A 5 3.68 4.45 -15.17
N PRO A 6 2.98 3.36 -14.79
CA PRO A 6 1.87 3.44 -13.85
C PRO A 6 2.35 3.95 -12.48
N LEU A 7 1.73 4.99 -11.97
CA LEU A 7 2.00 5.54 -10.63
C LEU A 7 0.67 5.69 -9.88
N ALA A 8 0.65 5.33 -8.61
CA ALA A 8 -0.50 5.46 -7.75
C ALA A 8 -0.28 6.49 -6.64
N VAL A 9 -1.35 6.88 -5.98
CA VAL A 9 -1.35 7.79 -4.82
C VAL A 9 -2.05 7.11 -3.65
N GLY A 10 -1.53 7.28 -2.45
CA GLY A 10 -2.16 6.83 -1.21
C GLY A 10 -2.24 7.91 -0.16
N VAL A 11 -3.28 7.85 0.65
CA VAL A 11 -3.42 8.64 1.88
C VAL A 11 -3.47 7.73 3.10
N THR A 12 -2.89 8.19 4.22
CA THR A 12 -2.86 7.43 5.46
C THR A 12 -4.09 7.70 6.33
N PRO A 13 -4.36 6.87 7.37
CA PRO A 13 -5.43 7.12 8.33
C PRO A 13 -5.25 8.41 9.15
N MET A 14 -4.07 9.02 9.09
CA MET A 14 -3.77 10.29 9.77
C MET A 14 -4.30 11.51 9.01
N GLU A 15 -4.60 11.39 7.71
CA GLU A 15 -5.34 12.42 6.99
C GLU A 15 -6.83 12.22 7.24
N THR A 16 -7.42 13.13 8.00
CA THR A 16 -8.83 13.04 8.42
C THR A 16 -9.72 14.09 7.79
N ARG A 17 -9.16 15.00 6.99
CA ARG A 17 -9.93 16.03 6.27
C ARG A 17 -10.53 15.43 5.01
N ARG A 18 -11.80 15.03 5.09
CA ARG A 18 -12.54 14.35 4.01
C ARG A 18 -12.47 15.13 2.69
N GLU A 19 -12.62 16.46 2.76
CA GLU A 19 -12.59 17.34 1.58
C GLU A 19 -11.22 17.30 0.90
N VAL A 20 -10.14 17.28 1.68
CA VAL A 20 -8.76 17.18 1.16
C VAL A 20 -8.56 15.83 0.47
N ILE A 21 -8.96 14.73 1.10
CA ILE A 21 -8.85 13.38 0.51
C ILE A 21 -9.56 13.32 -0.84
N ARG A 22 -10.79 13.86 -0.91
CA ARG A 22 -11.58 13.90 -2.14
C ARG A 22 -10.92 14.74 -3.23
N GLU A 23 -10.48 15.96 -2.91
CA GLU A 23 -9.84 16.86 -3.89
C GLU A 23 -8.53 16.26 -4.42
N VAL A 24 -7.72 15.66 -3.54
CA VAL A 24 -6.49 14.96 -3.93
C VAL A 24 -6.79 13.81 -4.89
N ALA A 25 -7.83 13.02 -4.65
CA ALA A 25 -8.21 11.91 -5.53
C ALA A 25 -8.64 12.38 -6.93
N VAL A 26 -9.49 13.41 -6.99
CA VAL A 26 -9.95 14.01 -8.25
C VAL A 26 -8.79 14.64 -9.01
N HIS A 27 -7.89 15.32 -8.30
CA HIS A 27 -6.70 15.92 -8.92
C HIS A 27 -5.70 14.85 -9.42
N ALA A 28 -5.51 13.77 -8.67
CA ALA A 28 -4.69 12.64 -9.10
C ALA A 28 -5.19 12.05 -10.44
N GLU A 29 -6.52 11.90 -10.62
CA GLU A 29 -7.08 11.48 -11.89
C GLU A 29 -6.74 12.47 -13.02
N ARG A 30 -6.83 13.77 -12.77
CA ARG A 30 -6.48 14.82 -13.76
C ARG A 30 -5.01 14.78 -14.15
N CYS A 31 -4.14 14.47 -13.18
CA CYS A 31 -2.70 14.33 -13.40
C CYS A 31 -2.31 13.01 -14.09
N GLY A 32 -3.25 12.08 -14.29
CA GLY A 32 -3.01 10.81 -14.98
C GLY A 32 -2.48 9.69 -14.09
N TYR A 33 -2.65 9.77 -12.77
CA TYR A 33 -2.33 8.68 -11.87
C TYR A 33 -3.22 7.47 -12.14
N SER A 34 -2.66 6.27 -11.98
CA SER A 34 -3.33 5.00 -12.31
C SER A 34 -4.29 4.53 -11.22
N ALA A 35 -3.99 4.80 -9.95
CA ALA A 35 -4.80 4.39 -8.82
C ALA A 35 -4.73 5.37 -7.65
N PHE A 36 -5.80 5.41 -6.84
CA PHE A 36 -5.88 6.14 -5.59
C PHE A 36 -6.28 5.19 -4.45
N PHE A 37 -5.48 5.19 -3.38
CA PHE A 37 -5.65 4.30 -2.25
C PHE A 37 -5.99 5.05 -0.96
N VAL A 38 -7.01 4.56 -0.24
CA VAL A 38 -7.35 5.01 1.11
C VAL A 38 -6.98 3.91 2.10
N ALA A 39 -6.07 4.22 3.03
CA ALA A 39 -5.73 3.31 4.10
C ALA A 39 -6.75 3.40 5.24
N GLU A 40 -7.19 2.25 5.74
CA GLU A 40 -8.05 2.18 6.91
C GLU A 40 -7.26 1.90 8.19
N GLY A 41 -7.41 2.76 9.16
CA GLY A 41 -6.83 2.62 10.48
C GLY A 41 -7.83 3.03 11.55
N TRP A 42 -7.60 4.19 12.15
CA TRP A 42 -8.42 4.76 13.22
C TRP A 42 -9.13 6.08 12.82
N GLY A 43 -9.09 6.41 11.54
CA GLY A 43 -9.77 7.59 10.97
C GLY A 43 -11.15 7.25 10.44
N HIS A 44 -11.33 7.45 9.15
CA HIS A 44 -12.59 7.13 8.47
C HIS A 44 -12.70 5.65 8.11
N ASP A 45 -13.93 5.17 7.96
CA ASP A 45 -14.22 3.96 7.20
C ASP A 45 -13.84 4.19 5.74
N ALA A 46 -12.85 3.43 5.26
CA ALA A 46 -12.32 3.61 3.91
C ALA A 46 -13.37 3.39 2.82
N SER A 47 -14.37 2.53 3.06
CA SER A 47 -15.40 2.21 2.07
C SER A 47 -16.31 3.41 1.76
N VAL A 48 -16.61 4.23 2.76
CA VAL A 48 -17.45 5.42 2.60
C VAL A 48 -16.71 6.49 1.78
N LEU A 49 -15.42 6.72 2.08
CA LEU A 49 -14.60 7.65 1.31
C LEU A 49 -14.40 7.18 -0.13
N LEU A 50 -14.12 5.90 -0.33
CA LEU A 50 -13.93 5.31 -1.65
C LEU A 50 -15.20 5.35 -2.49
N ALA A 51 -16.39 5.20 -1.88
CA ALA A 51 -17.66 5.36 -2.58
C ALA A 51 -17.83 6.80 -3.10
N GLU A 52 -17.52 7.80 -2.27
CA GLU A 52 -17.57 9.21 -2.70
C GLU A 52 -16.56 9.48 -3.84
N ILE A 53 -15.33 8.98 -3.73
CA ILE A 53 -14.27 9.14 -4.73
C ILE A 53 -14.68 8.43 -6.04
N ALA A 54 -15.21 7.22 -5.97
CA ALA A 54 -15.65 6.44 -7.13
C ALA A 54 -16.70 7.19 -7.95
N LEU A 55 -17.64 7.90 -7.27
CA LEU A 55 -18.68 8.71 -7.92
C LEU A 55 -18.16 10.04 -8.47
N ARG A 56 -16.98 10.49 -8.08
CA ARG A 56 -16.36 11.76 -8.52
C ARG A 56 -15.27 11.58 -9.56
N THR A 57 -14.90 10.35 -9.85
CA THR A 57 -13.85 9.96 -10.79
C THR A 57 -14.38 8.99 -11.82
N THR A 58 -13.71 8.87 -12.97
CA THR A 58 -14.20 8.05 -14.09
C THR A 58 -13.17 7.09 -14.67
N ARG A 59 -11.87 7.29 -14.37
CA ARG A 59 -10.76 6.53 -14.96
C ARG A 59 -9.82 5.93 -13.93
N ILE A 60 -9.47 6.69 -12.88
CA ILE A 60 -8.53 6.25 -11.86
C ILE A 60 -9.08 5.02 -11.13
N GLN A 61 -8.25 4.01 -10.91
CA GLN A 61 -8.62 2.90 -10.03
C GLN A 61 -8.75 3.43 -8.60
N VAL A 62 -9.71 2.92 -7.86
CA VAL A 62 -9.93 3.25 -6.45
C VAL A 62 -9.72 2.00 -5.60
N GLY A 63 -8.99 2.11 -4.50
CA GLY A 63 -8.66 0.92 -3.73
C GLY A 63 -8.43 1.18 -2.26
N THR A 64 -8.51 0.11 -1.48
CA THR A 64 -8.09 0.14 -0.08
C THR A 64 -6.58 -0.07 0.02
N GLY A 65 -5.92 0.78 0.77
CA GLY A 65 -4.46 0.71 0.91
C GLY A 65 -3.96 0.71 2.35
N VAL A 66 -4.39 -0.22 3.20
CA VAL A 66 -5.21 -1.41 3.04
C VAL A 66 -6.36 -1.48 4.06
N LEU A 67 -7.33 -2.38 3.89
CA LEU A 67 -8.23 -2.80 4.97
C LEU A 67 -7.50 -3.78 5.89
N ASN A 68 -7.67 -3.65 7.20
CA ASN A 68 -7.24 -4.68 8.13
C ASN A 68 -8.23 -5.86 8.17
N VAL A 69 -7.72 -7.07 8.39
CA VAL A 69 -8.52 -8.30 8.40
C VAL A 69 -9.26 -8.58 9.72
N TRP A 70 -9.30 -7.61 10.65
CA TRP A 70 -9.87 -7.77 11.98
C TRP A 70 -11.20 -7.05 12.15
N GLY A 71 -11.35 -5.91 11.51
CA GLY A 71 -12.50 -5.02 11.73
C GLY A 71 -13.81 -5.47 11.07
N ARG A 72 -13.76 -6.48 10.18
CA ARG A 72 -14.94 -6.94 9.42
C ARG A 72 -14.93 -8.46 9.23
N SER A 73 -16.14 -9.02 9.04
CA SER A 73 -16.26 -10.41 8.58
C SER A 73 -15.86 -10.53 7.10
N THR A 74 -15.49 -11.72 6.66
CA THR A 74 -15.17 -12.01 5.25
C THR A 74 -16.33 -11.67 4.33
N ALA A 75 -17.56 -11.97 4.75
CA ALA A 75 -18.76 -11.61 3.99
C ALA A 75 -18.93 -10.10 3.86
N THR A 76 -18.70 -9.31 4.93
CA THR A 76 -18.78 -7.85 4.88
C THR A 76 -17.71 -7.28 3.96
N ILE A 77 -16.48 -7.82 3.96
CA ILE A 77 -15.41 -7.39 3.05
C ILE A 77 -15.79 -7.69 1.60
N ALA A 78 -16.34 -8.87 1.31
CA ALA A 78 -16.76 -9.23 -0.04
C ALA A 78 -17.95 -8.38 -0.52
N MET A 79 -18.94 -8.09 0.33
CA MET A 79 -20.07 -7.20 0.03
C MET A 79 -19.60 -5.76 -0.25
N LEU A 80 -18.66 -5.25 0.56
CA LEU A 80 -18.03 -3.95 0.35
C LEU A 80 -17.32 -3.91 -1.01
N ALA A 81 -16.55 -4.95 -1.33
CA ALA A 81 -15.80 -5.03 -2.58
C ALA A 81 -16.73 -5.03 -3.81
N THR A 82 -17.81 -5.83 -3.79
CA THR A 82 -18.78 -5.84 -4.88
C THR A 82 -19.54 -4.53 -5.03
N SER A 83 -19.85 -3.86 -3.92
CA SER A 83 -20.52 -2.56 -3.95
C SER A 83 -19.63 -1.46 -4.53
N LEU A 84 -18.37 -1.39 -4.11
CA LEU A 84 -17.39 -0.43 -4.64
C LEU A 84 -17.02 -0.71 -6.09
N ASP A 85 -16.93 -1.97 -6.48
CA ASP A 85 -16.71 -2.37 -7.87
C ASP A 85 -17.85 -1.88 -8.77
N SER A 86 -19.09 -2.12 -8.35
CA SER A 86 -20.29 -1.62 -9.06
C SER A 86 -20.35 -0.09 -9.13
N LEU A 87 -20.06 0.63 -8.03
CA LEU A 87 -20.07 2.09 -8.00
C LEU A 87 -18.96 2.71 -8.87
N SER A 88 -17.87 2.01 -9.05
CA SER A 88 -16.71 2.48 -9.80
C SER A 88 -16.65 1.96 -11.25
N ASP A 89 -17.66 1.23 -11.73
CA ASP A 89 -17.64 0.57 -13.04
C ASP A 89 -16.39 -0.31 -13.26
N GLY A 90 -16.11 -1.21 -12.29
CA GLY A 90 -15.02 -2.18 -12.37
C GLY A 90 -13.62 -1.63 -12.09
N ARG A 91 -13.49 -0.42 -11.50
CA ARG A 91 -12.20 0.20 -11.16
C ARG A 91 -11.73 -0.10 -9.74
N PHE A 92 -12.46 -0.91 -8.98
CA PHE A 92 -12.11 -1.18 -7.58
C PHE A 92 -10.99 -2.21 -7.43
N LEU A 93 -10.07 -1.95 -6.48
CA LEU A 93 -8.99 -2.84 -6.07
C LEU A 93 -9.07 -3.06 -4.55
N LEU A 94 -9.14 -4.33 -4.13
CA LEU A 94 -9.23 -4.68 -2.72
C LEU A 94 -7.83 -4.92 -2.13
N GLY A 95 -7.34 -3.98 -1.35
CA GLY A 95 -6.11 -4.14 -0.58
C GLY A 95 -6.40 -4.66 0.84
N LEU A 96 -5.74 -5.73 1.25
CA LEU A 96 -5.86 -6.34 2.56
C LEU A 96 -4.51 -6.41 3.27
N GLY A 97 -4.53 -6.29 4.60
CA GLY A 97 -3.35 -6.39 5.43
C GLY A 97 -3.61 -7.01 6.80
N ALA A 98 -2.56 -7.59 7.38
CA ALA A 98 -2.65 -8.21 8.70
C ALA A 98 -2.85 -7.17 9.83
N GLY A 99 -2.66 -5.88 9.57
CA GLY A 99 -2.81 -4.84 10.59
C GLY A 99 -1.75 -4.92 11.69
N SER A 100 -2.11 -4.44 12.88
CA SER A 100 -1.25 -4.43 14.07
C SER A 100 -2.06 -4.75 15.32
N PRO A 101 -1.39 -5.12 16.45
CA PRO A 101 -2.08 -5.32 17.73
C PRO A 101 -2.89 -4.09 18.15
N GLN A 102 -2.39 -2.88 17.89
CA GLN A 102 -3.09 -1.64 18.25
C GLN A 102 -4.43 -1.51 17.51
N LEU A 103 -4.49 -1.93 16.25
CA LEU A 103 -5.74 -1.94 15.50
C LEU A 103 -6.66 -3.08 15.94
N ALA A 104 -6.14 -4.31 16.01
CA ALA A 104 -6.96 -5.48 16.32
C ALA A 104 -7.48 -5.43 17.75
N GLU A 105 -6.58 -5.32 18.74
CA GLU A 105 -6.93 -5.39 20.16
C GLU A 105 -7.35 -4.03 20.70
N GLY A 106 -6.59 -2.97 20.36
CA GLY A 106 -6.82 -1.64 20.91
C GLY A 106 -8.05 -0.93 20.35
N LEU A 107 -8.39 -1.17 19.09
CA LEU A 107 -9.53 -0.50 18.42
C LEU A 107 -10.71 -1.45 18.21
N HIS A 108 -10.47 -2.61 17.60
CA HIS A 108 -11.52 -3.55 17.23
C HIS A 108 -11.86 -4.57 18.33
N GLN A 109 -11.10 -4.62 19.42
CA GLN A 109 -11.29 -5.53 20.56
C GLN A 109 -11.30 -7.02 20.15
N VAL A 110 -10.50 -7.35 19.14
CA VAL A 110 -10.32 -8.72 18.63
C VAL A 110 -8.89 -9.17 18.92
N PRO A 111 -8.67 -10.38 19.49
CA PRO A 111 -7.32 -10.88 19.76
C PRO A 111 -6.44 -10.90 18.50
N PHE A 112 -5.25 -10.33 18.57
CA PHE A 112 -4.26 -10.34 17.49
C PHE A 112 -3.48 -11.66 17.50
N ALA A 113 -4.11 -12.73 17.06
CA ALA A 113 -3.53 -14.06 17.06
C ALA A 113 -3.29 -14.57 15.63
N ALA A 114 -2.12 -15.19 15.39
CA ALA A 114 -1.74 -15.77 14.12
C ALA A 114 -2.06 -14.87 12.90
N PRO A 115 -1.54 -13.60 12.83
CA PRO A 115 -1.98 -12.60 11.86
C PRO A 115 -1.80 -13.02 10.40
N ILE A 116 -0.79 -13.84 10.09
CA ILE A 116 -0.55 -14.30 8.72
C ILE A 116 -1.58 -15.39 8.34
N ASP A 117 -1.92 -16.29 9.26
CA ASP A 117 -2.95 -17.31 9.01
C ASP A 117 -4.34 -16.66 8.90
N ARG A 118 -4.60 -15.62 9.70
CA ARG A 118 -5.82 -14.83 9.59
C ARG A 118 -5.89 -14.12 8.22
N LEU A 119 -4.79 -13.50 7.76
CA LEU A 119 -4.73 -12.87 6.44
C LEU A 119 -5.00 -13.90 5.33
N ALA A 120 -4.38 -15.09 5.42
CA ALA A 120 -4.60 -16.16 4.46
C ALA A 120 -6.08 -16.61 4.43
N THR A 121 -6.66 -16.90 5.58
CA THR A 121 -8.06 -17.34 5.70
C THR A 121 -9.01 -16.27 5.13
N VAL A 122 -8.86 -15.01 5.55
CA VAL A 122 -9.74 -13.92 5.08
C VAL A 122 -9.60 -13.72 3.57
N THR A 123 -8.38 -13.72 3.04
CA THR A 123 -8.14 -13.53 1.61
C THR A 123 -8.75 -14.65 0.77
N THR A 124 -8.57 -15.90 1.20
CA THR A 124 -9.12 -17.07 0.52
C THR A 124 -10.65 -17.07 0.54
N GLU A 125 -11.26 -16.82 1.70
CA GLU A 125 -12.71 -16.77 1.82
C GLU A 125 -13.34 -15.60 1.07
N VAL A 126 -12.72 -14.42 1.11
CA VAL A 126 -13.18 -13.27 0.33
C VAL A 126 -13.13 -13.59 -1.16
N ARG A 127 -12.03 -14.18 -1.67
CA ARG A 127 -11.93 -14.61 -3.07
C ARG A 127 -13.03 -15.58 -3.43
N ARG A 128 -13.26 -16.61 -2.59
CA ARG A 128 -14.31 -17.60 -2.77
C ARG A 128 -15.71 -16.97 -2.90
N LEU A 129 -16.02 -16.02 -2.02
CA LEU A 129 -17.30 -15.29 -2.04
C LEU A 129 -17.43 -14.41 -3.31
N LEU A 130 -16.37 -13.72 -3.70
CA LEU A 130 -16.34 -12.89 -4.93
C LEU A 130 -16.49 -13.74 -6.20
N ASP A 131 -15.98 -14.98 -6.19
CA ASP A 131 -16.15 -15.96 -7.28
C ASP A 131 -17.56 -16.61 -7.27
N GLY A 132 -18.46 -16.17 -6.37
CA GLY A 132 -19.84 -16.60 -6.29
C GLY A 132 -20.05 -17.96 -5.62
N GLN A 133 -19.06 -18.43 -4.86
CA GLN A 133 -19.16 -19.64 -4.06
C GLN A 133 -19.82 -19.36 -2.71
N GLN A 134 -20.28 -20.40 -2.02
CA GLN A 134 -20.75 -20.29 -0.64
C GLN A 134 -19.56 -20.22 0.31
N PRO A 135 -19.69 -19.55 1.48
CA PRO A 135 -18.68 -19.60 2.51
C PRO A 135 -18.47 -21.04 3.01
N GLU A 136 -17.30 -21.32 3.56
CA GLU A 136 -17.08 -22.59 4.25
C GLU A 136 -18.12 -22.78 5.37
N PRO A 137 -18.67 -23.99 5.52
CA PRO A 137 -19.62 -24.27 6.59
C PRO A 137 -19.00 -23.99 7.96
N SER A 138 -19.69 -23.20 8.79
CA SER A 138 -19.27 -23.00 10.16
C SER A 138 -19.35 -24.32 10.93
N ALA A 139 -18.32 -24.68 11.68
CA ALA A 139 -18.33 -25.87 12.54
C ALA A 139 -19.47 -25.88 13.57
N ALA A 140 -19.99 -24.71 13.95
CA ALA A 140 -21.16 -24.55 14.83
C ALA A 140 -22.48 -24.43 14.07
N GLY A 141 -22.44 -24.35 12.72
CA GLY A 141 -23.57 -23.93 11.91
C GLY A 141 -24.59 -25.02 11.61
N ARG A 142 -25.83 -24.81 12.09
CA ARG A 142 -27.01 -25.54 11.64
C ARG A 142 -27.75 -24.81 10.50
N ALA A 143 -27.31 -23.59 10.17
CA ALA A 143 -27.91 -22.76 9.14
C ALA A 143 -27.37 -23.07 7.76
N ARG A 144 -28.22 -23.00 6.76
CA ARG A 144 -27.81 -23.09 5.35
C ARG A 144 -26.91 -21.92 4.99
N SER A 145 -25.76 -22.19 4.34
CA SER A 145 -24.87 -21.16 3.81
C SER A 145 -25.56 -20.30 2.73
N LEU A 146 -25.30 -19.01 2.74
CA LEU A 146 -25.82 -18.06 1.77
C LEU A 146 -24.71 -17.66 0.79
N GLN A 147 -25.08 -17.44 -0.46
CA GLN A 147 -24.22 -16.79 -1.47
C GLN A 147 -24.45 -15.29 -1.46
N LEU A 148 -23.47 -14.52 -1.93
CA LEU A 148 -23.69 -13.11 -2.22
C LEU A 148 -24.73 -12.96 -3.35
N ALA A 149 -25.71 -12.10 -3.14
CA ALA A 149 -26.73 -11.80 -4.15
C ALA A 149 -26.18 -10.93 -5.29
N VAL A 150 -25.21 -10.06 -4.96
CA VAL A 150 -24.51 -9.20 -5.93
C VAL A 150 -23.15 -9.81 -6.23
N ARG A 151 -22.85 -9.99 -7.52
CA ARG A 151 -21.56 -10.49 -8.00
C ARG A 151 -20.85 -9.39 -8.78
N PRO A 152 -19.53 -9.30 -8.69
CA PRO A 152 -18.78 -8.37 -9.52
C PRO A 152 -18.90 -8.78 -10.99
N ALA A 153 -18.97 -7.79 -11.89
CA ALA A 153 -19.00 -8.03 -13.33
C ALA A 153 -17.65 -8.55 -13.84
N HIS A 154 -16.57 -8.15 -13.19
CA HIS A 154 -15.20 -8.56 -13.49
C HIS A 154 -14.52 -9.08 -12.23
N ARG A 155 -13.41 -9.78 -12.40
CA ARG A 155 -12.60 -10.24 -11.27
C ARG A 155 -11.98 -9.05 -10.56
N ILE A 156 -12.39 -8.80 -9.31
CA ILE A 156 -11.80 -7.75 -8.46
C ILE A 156 -10.37 -8.16 -8.09
N PRO A 157 -9.34 -7.34 -8.41
CA PRO A 157 -7.97 -7.62 -8.00
C PRO A 157 -7.81 -7.55 -6.48
N ILE A 158 -7.03 -8.46 -5.90
CA ILE A 158 -6.67 -8.44 -4.47
C ILE A 158 -5.20 -8.09 -4.34
N GLN A 159 -4.91 -7.04 -3.57
CA GLN A 159 -3.57 -6.62 -3.19
C GLN A 159 -3.31 -7.00 -1.73
N LEU A 160 -2.13 -7.56 -1.43
CA LEU A 160 -1.72 -7.86 -0.06
C LEU A 160 -0.55 -6.98 0.37
N ALA A 161 -0.68 -6.39 1.57
CA ALA A 161 0.41 -5.70 2.24
C ALA A 161 1.16 -6.69 3.16
N ALA A 162 2.45 -6.86 2.90
CA ALA A 162 3.28 -7.82 3.61
C ALA A 162 4.76 -7.39 3.61
N LEU A 163 5.49 -7.68 4.71
CA LEU A 163 6.91 -7.40 4.85
C LEU A 163 7.74 -8.61 5.28
N GLY A 164 7.18 -9.52 6.07
CA GLY A 164 7.89 -10.72 6.52
C GLY A 164 7.92 -11.82 5.45
N PRO A 165 8.97 -12.66 5.39
CA PRO A 165 9.15 -13.65 4.32
C PRO A 165 7.95 -14.61 4.15
N ARG A 166 7.33 -15.06 5.26
CA ARG A 166 6.13 -15.91 5.21
C ARG A 166 4.94 -15.18 4.58
N ALA A 167 4.73 -13.90 4.94
CA ALA A 167 3.64 -13.10 4.41
C ALA A 167 3.86 -12.71 2.94
N VAL A 168 5.11 -12.48 2.51
CA VAL A 168 5.45 -12.21 1.11
C VAL A 168 5.20 -13.46 0.26
N ARG A 169 5.59 -14.67 0.71
CA ARG A 169 5.23 -15.92 0.01
C ARG A 169 3.73 -16.11 -0.08
N LEU A 170 2.99 -15.84 1.01
CA LEU A 170 1.53 -15.86 1.00
C LEU A 170 0.95 -14.88 -0.05
N SER A 171 1.54 -13.70 -0.17
CA SER A 171 1.16 -12.75 -1.23
C SER A 171 1.39 -13.35 -2.61
N GLY A 172 2.50 -14.09 -2.81
CA GLY A 172 2.77 -14.86 -4.03
C GLY A 172 1.65 -15.84 -4.38
N GLU A 173 1.15 -16.55 -3.39
CA GLU A 173 0.06 -17.54 -3.57
C GLU A 173 -1.29 -16.89 -3.87
N LEU A 174 -1.69 -15.87 -3.11
CA LEU A 174 -3.09 -15.42 -3.05
C LEU A 174 -3.36 -14.08 -3.74
N ALA A 175 -2.36 -13.21 -3.88
CA ALA A 175 -2.56 -11.86 -4.38
C ALA A 175 -2.44 -11.72 -5.90
N ASP A 176 -2.99 -10.63 -6.43
CA ASP A 176 -2.77 -10.14 -7.79
C ASP A 176 -1.69 -9.06 -7.82
N SER A 177 -1.50 -8.37 -6.68
CA SER A 177 -0.40 -7.44 -6.44
C SER A 177 0.05 -7.47 -4.99
N TRP A 178 1.31 -7.11 -4.76
CA TRP A 178 1.93 -7.02 -3.45
C TRP A 178 2.34 -5.57 -3.19
N SER A 179 1.93 -5.04 -2.03
CA SER A 179 2.17 -3.65 -1.65
C SER A 179 2.91 -3.57 -0.31
N PRO A 180 4.24 -3.64 -0.31
CA PRO A 180 5.02 -3.35 0.89
C PRO A 180 4.98 -1.86 1.20
N PHE A 181 4.98 -1.53 2.48
CA PHE A 181 5.16 -0.17 2.98
C PHE A 181 6.40 -0.09 3.86
N LEU A 182 7.27 0.89 3.64
CA LEU A 182 8.56 1.03 4.33
C LEU A 182 9.45 -0.23 4.23
N LEU A 183 9.46 -0.86 3.06
CA LEU A 183 10.47 -1.82 2.68
C LEU A 183 11.64 -1.05 2.05
N PRO A 184 12.89 -1.30 2.45
CA PRO A 184 14.05 -0.74 1.74
C PRO A 184 14.03 -1.10 0.26
N ILE A 185 14.36 -0.13 -0.59
CA ILE A 185 14.40 -0.36 -2.05
C ILE A 185 15.36 -1.49 -2.43
N SER A 186 16.48 -1.62 -1.71
CA SER A 186 17.44 -2.72 -1.85
C SER A 186 16.85 -4.09 -1.49
N GLY A 187 15.77 -4.15 -0.72
CA GLY A 187 15.05 -5.38 -0.34
C GLY A 187 14.05 -5.88 -1.39
N VAL A 188 13.77 -5.10 -2.45
CA VAL A 188 12.75 -5.45 -3.46
C VAL A 188 13.11 -6.72 -4.21
N ALA A 189 14.33 -6.85 -4.68
CA ALA A 189 14.78 -8.02 -5.45
C ALA A 189 14.67 -9.34 -4.66
N GLY A 190 15.11 -9.34 -3.39
CA GLY A 190 14.96 -10.51 -2.52
C GLY A 190 13.49 -10.86 -2.24
N SER A 191 12.62 -9.84 -2.12
CA SER A 191 11.18 -10.04 -1.95
C SER A 191 10.51 -10.58 -3.21
N ALA A 192 10.97 -10.19 -4.41
CA ALA A 192 10.48 -10.72 -5.68
C ALA A 192 10.70 -12.24 -5.79
N GLN A 193 11.82 -12.76 -5.28
CA GLN A 193 12.07 -14.20 -5.21
C GLN A 193 11.05 -14.91 -4.32
N LEU A 194 10.74 -14.34 -3.14
CA LEU A 194 9.74 -14.89 -2.24
C LEU A 194 8.33 -14.89 -2.84
N LEU A 195 7.98 -13.86 -3.63
CA LEU A 195 6.71 -13.83 -4.38
C LEU A 195 6.67 -14.96 -5.41
N ALA A 196 7.75 -15.15 -6.16
CA ALA A 196 7.86 -16.23 -7.15
C ALA A 196 7.76 -17.62 -6.50
N GLU A 197 8.44 -17.84 -5.36
CA GLU A 197 8.32 -19.06 -4.57
C GLU A 197 6.88 -19.33 -4.11
N GLY A 198 6.16 -18.27 -3.71
CA GLY A 198 4.74 -18.37 -3.34
C GLY A 198 3.87 -18.72 -4.53
N ALA A 199 4.01 -18.02 -5.66
CA ALA A 199 3.24 -18.25 -6.86
C ALA A 199 3.45 -19.68 -7.40
N ALA A 200 4.67 -20.20 -7.35
CA ALA A 200 5.02 -21.54 -7.82
C ALA A 200 4.29 -22.68 -7.07
N ARG A 201 3.69 -22.40 -5.91
CA ARG A 201 2.90 -23.40 -5.16
C ARG A 201 1.54 -23.70 -5.79
N LEU A 202 1.05 -22.82 -6.65
CA LEU A 202 -0.25 -22.97 -7.31
C LEU A 202 -0.04 -23.06 -8.83
N PRO A 203 -0.47 -24.14 -9.51
CA PRO A 203 -0.35 -24.29 -10.94
C PRO A 203 -0.99 -23.11 -11.70
N GLY A 204 -0.25 -22.50 -12.62
CA GLY A 204 -0.74 -21.41 -13.44
C GLY A 204 -0.89 -20.06 -12.73
N LYS A 205 -0.47 -19.93 -11.48
CA LYS A 205 -0.52 -18.65 -10.76
C LYS A 205 0.56 -17.71 -11.30
N ALA A 206 0.14 -16.55 -11.80
CA ALA A 206 1.07 -15.49 -12.18
C ALA A 206 1.72 -14.87 -10.92
N ILE A 207 2.98 -14.46 -11.04
CA ILE A 207 3.67 -13.71 -9.96
C ILE A 207 2.93 -12.38 -9.77
N PRO A 208 2.58 -12.00 -8.53
CA PRO A 208 1.91 -10.73 -8.25
C PRO A 208 2.74 -9.53 -8.67
N ARG A 209 2.07 -8.48 -9.15
CA ARG A 209 2.72 -7.21 -9.46
C ARG A 209 3.31 -6.58 -8.20
N ILE A 210 4.46 -5.95 -8.33
CA ILE A 210 5.16 -5.27 -7.23
C ILE A 210 4.74 -3.81 -7.20
N CYS A 211 3.94 -3.44 -6.20
CA CYS A 211 3.31 -2.13 -6.05
C CYS A 211 3.65 -1.50 -4.68
N PRO A 212 4.91 -1.12 -4.44
CA PRO A 212 5.32 -0.59 -3.13
C PRO A 212 4.62 0.73 -2.82
N ALA A 213 4.21 0.91 -1.57
CA ALA A 213 3.74 2.19 -1.06
C ALA A 213 4.94 2.94 -0.46
N VAL A 214 5.25 4.12 -1.00
CA VAL A 214 6.48 4.86 -0.70
C VAL A 214 6.13 6.25 -0.18
N PRO A 215 6.52 6.62 1.05
CA PRO A 215 6.35 7.98 1.55
C PRO A 215 7.03 8.99 0.64
N VAL A 216 6.32 10.08 0.34
CA VAL A 216 6.84 11.16 -0.51
C VAL A 216 6.92 12.47 0.26
N ALA A 217 7.98 13.24 0.01
CA ALA A 217 8.13 14.61 0.50
C ALA A 217 8.80 15.46 -0.59
N VAL A 218 8.02 16.33 -1.25
CA VAL A 218 8.50 17.21 -2.31
C VAL A 218 8.44 18.66 -1.85
N SER A 219 9.57 19.35 -1.92
CA SER A 219 9.67 20.78 -1.62
C SER A 219 10.75 21.42 -2.48
N ALA A 220 10.57 22.70 -2.83
CA ALA A 220 11.64 23.49 -3.45
C ALA A 220 12.84 23.67 -2.51
N ASP A 221 12.64 23.52 -1.19
CA ASP A 221 13.68 23.48 -0.17
C ASP A 221 14.01 22.01 0.14
N PRO A 222 15.18 21.49 -0.28
CA PRO A 222 15.59 20.11 -0.02
C PRO A 222 15.69 19.75 1.46
N ASP A 223 16.05 20.71 2.32
CA ASP A 223 16.15 20.48 3.76
C ASP A 223 14.76 20.26 4.37
N GLN A 224 13.76 21.00 3.89
CA GLN A 224 12.37 20.79 4.29
C GLN A 224 11.85 19.42 3.82
N ALA A 225 12.13 19.03 2.58
CA ALA A 225 11.76 17.72 2.06
C ALA A 225 12.40 16.59 2.88
N ALA A 226 13.69 16.69 3.17
CA ALA A 226 14.41 15.71 4.01
C ALA A 226 13.84 15.67 5.45
N ALA A 227 13.46 16.81 6.01
CA ALA A 227 12.86 16.87 7.35
C ALA A 227 11.47 16.20 7.41
N GLN A 228 10.64 16.37 6.38
CA GLN A 228 9.34 15.68 6.26
C GLN A 228 9.54 14.17 6.06
N ALA A 229 10.46 13.76 5.19
CA ALA A 229 10.81 12.35 4.98
C ALA A 229 11.34 11.70 6.27
N SER A 230 12.18 12.41 7.03
CA SER A 230 12.70 11.97 8.33
C SER A 230 11.58 11.73 9.34
N TRP A 231 10.57 12.60 9.33
CA TRP A 231 9.40 12.44 10.22
C TRP A 231 8.66 11.12 9.95
N TRP A 232 8.46 10.77 8.68
CA TRP A 232 7.84 9.50 8.27
C TRP A 232 8.59 8.30 8.85
N VAL A 233 9.88 8.23 8.61
CA VAL A 233 10.73 7.12 9.06
C VAL A 233 10.71 7.03 10.58
N ALA A 234 10.95 8.16 11.27
CA ALA A 234 10.96 8.20 12.73
C ALA A 234 9.60 7.83 13.34
N PHE A 235 8.48 8.32 12.78
CA PHE A 235 7.14 8.02 13.27
C PHE A 235 6.83 6.52 13.18
N TYR A 236 7.05 5.91 12.03
CA TYR A 236 6.72 4.50 11.86
C TYR A 236 7.63 3.57 12.65
N LEU A 237 8.91 3.86 12.75
CA LEU A 237 9.84 3.03 13.52
C LEU A 237 9.62 3.13 15.03
N THR A 238 9.09 4.26 15.53
CA THR A 238 8.92 4.46 16.98
C THR A 238 7.48 4.23 17.46
N ARG A 239 6.45 4.44 16.61
CA ARG A 239 5.03 4.43 17.01
C ARG A 239 4.21 3.26 16.49
N MET A 240 4.62 2.64 15.36
CA MET A 240 3.79 1.66 14.66
C MET A 240 4.17 0.19 14.93
N GLY A 241 4.87 -0.05 16.03
CA GLY A 241 5.25 -1.39 16.48
C GLY A 241 6.53 -1.93 15.82
N PRO A 242 6.87 -3.22 16.08
CA PRO A 242 8.16 -3.79 15.69
C PRO A 242 8.25 -4.19 14.21
N LEU A 243 7.13 -4.32 13.50
CA LEU A 243 7.07 -4.90 12.15
C LEU A 243 8.06 -4.23 11.17
N TYR A 244 8.11 -2.90 11.17
CA TYR A 244 9.00 -2.13 10.28
C TYR A 244 10.46 -2.27 10.67
N ARG A 245 10.77 -2.23 11.98
CA ARG A 245 12.13 -2.46 12.50
C ARG A 245 12.64 -3.86 12.15
N ASP A 246 11.77 -4.86 12.27
CA ASP A 246 12.13 -6.23 11.92
C ASP A 246 12.34 -6.41 10.41
N ALA A 247 11.62 -5.66 9.58
CA ALA A 247 11.87 -5.62 8.14
C ALA A 247 13.26 -5.01 7.83
N LEU A 248 13.60 -3.89 8.46
CA LEU A 248 14.89 -3.24 8.33
C LEU A 248 16.05 -4.14 8.79
N ARG A 249 15.89 -4.81 9.93
CA ARG A 249 16.91 -5.77 10.40
C ARG A 249 17.15 -6.90 9.39
N ARG A 250 16.09 -7.44 8.80
CA ARG A 250 16.23 -8.50 7.79
C ARG A 250 16.89 -8.05 6.49
N THR A 251 16.83 -6.76 6.19
CA THR A 251 17.40 -6.17 4.97
C THR A 251 18.76 -5.46 5.22
N GLY A 252 19.32 -5.61 6.41
CA GLY A 252 20.67 -5.11 6.73
C GLY A 252 20.71 -3.71 7.39
N PHE A 253 19.56 -3.07 7.67
CA PHE A 253 19.46 -1.73 8.26
C PHE A 253 19.08 -1.76 9.75
N GLY A 254 19.51 -2.80 10.46
CA GLY A 254 19.19 -2.95 11.89
C GLY A 254 19.80 -1.88 12.78
N THR A 255 21.06 -1.53 12.52
CA THR A 255 21.80 -0.49 13.27
C THR A 255 21.13 0.87 13.10
N GLU A 256 20.80 1.24 11.87
CA GLU A 256 20.13 2.52 11.55
C GLU A 256 18.74 2.59 12.18
N ALA A 257 17.99 1.50 12.14
CA ALA A 257 16.69 1.42 12.82
C ALA A 257 16.82 1.59 14.34
N ASP A 258 17.83 1.00 14.96
CA ASP A 258 18.07 1.12 16.39
C ASP A 258 18.50 2.55 16.79
N LEU A 259 19.28 3.25 15.96
CA LEU A 259 19.63 4.66 16.13
C LEU A 259 18.37 5.54 16.10
N VAL A 260 17.44 5.33 15.16
CA VAL A 260 16.18 6.07 15.08
C VAL A 260 15.31 5.82 16.32
N VAL A 261 15.22 4.57 16.76
CA VAL A 261 14.44 4.21 17.96
C VAL A 261 15.04 4.82 19.22
N ALA A 262 16.36 4.82 19.37
CA ALA A 262 17.06 5.42 20.51
C ALA A 262 16.87 6.95 20.60
N ALA A 263 16.74 7.62 19.46
CA ALA A 263 16.44 9.06 19.40
C ALA A 263 15.00 9.39 19.84
N GLY A 264 14.12 8.39 19.89
CA GLY A 264 12.73 8.54 20.31
C GLY A 264 11.78 9.01 19.21
N PRO A 265 10.49 9.19 19.56
CA PRO A 265 9.47 9.56 18.57
C PRO A 265 9.65 11.01 18.09
N PRO A 266 9.31 11.27 16.83
CA PRO A 266 9.42 12.60 16.26
C PRO A 266 8.44 13.59 16.92
N PRO A 267 8.73 14.89 16.89
CA PRO A 267 7.83 15.92 17.36
C PRO A 267 6.52 15.93 16.58
N ARG A 268 5.47 16.53 17.15
CA ARG A 268 4.25 16.85 16.41
C ARG A 268 4.58 17.96 15.41
N GLY A 269 4.02 17.88 14.20
CA GLY A 269 4.20 18.94 13.19
C GLY A 269 4.76 18.47 11.84
N GLY A 270 5.04 17.17 11.69
CA GLY A 270 5.34 16.60 10.36
C GLY A 270 6.78 16.75 9.88
N THR A 271 7.71 17.28 10.71
CA THR A 271 9.14 17.38 10.39
C THR A 271 10.00 16.83 11.54
N ALA A 272 11.14 16.24 11.19
CA ALA A 272 12.14 15.73 12.13
C ALA A 272 13.53 15.73 11.48
N ARG A 273 14.55 15.34 12.24
CA ARG A 273 15.85 14.89 11.73
C ARG A 273 16.06 13.46 12.18
N LEU A 274 16.60 12.63 11.31
CA LEU A 274 17.05 11.31 11.71
C LEU A 274 18.32 11.44 12.57
N ALA A 275 18.56 10.44 13.42
CA ALA A 275 19.80 10.32 14.16
C ALA A 275 20.97 10.24 13.18
N ALA A 276 22.12 10.80 13.56
CA ALA A 276 23.36 10.71 12.78
C ALA A 276 23.72 9.25 12.52
N GLY A 277 24.00 8.91 11.27
CA GLY A 277 24.26 7.55 10.81
C GLY A 277 23.03 6.76 10.35
N ALA A 278 21.81 7.34 10.48
CA ALA A 278 20.58 6.71 9.98
C ALA A 278 20.03 7.37 8.69
N GLU A 279 20.73 8.34 8.13
CA GLU A 279 20.28 9.14 6.97
C GLU A 279 20.07 8.27 5.71
N VAL A 280 20.80 7.19 5.56
CA VAL A 280 20.63 6.23 4.45
C VAL A 280 19.20 5.68 4.37
N LEU A 281 18.48 5.63 5.48
CA LEU A 281 17.08 5.19 5.49
C LEU A 281 16.16 6.12 4.68
N LEU A 282 16.51 7.39 4.49
CA LEU A 282 15.72 8.30 3.65
C LEU A 282 15.74 7.82 2.19
N ASP A 283 16.92 7.52 1.67
CA ASP A 283 17.10 7.04 0.31
C ASP A 283 16.52 5.63 0.07
N GLU A 284 16.54 4.80 1.10
CA GLU A 284 16.03 3.42 1.04
C GLU A 284 14.51 3.33 1.17
N LEU A 285 13.87 4.25 1.91
CA LEU A 285 12.47 4.12 2.30
C LEU A 285 11.55 5.18 1.70
N THR A 286 12.08 6.28 1.18
CA THR A 286 11.28 7.44 0.79
C THR A 286 11.67 7.96 -0.59
N VAL A 287 10.79 8.80 -1.14
CA VAL A 287 11.07 9.66 -2.28
C VAL A 287 10.99 11.10 -1.79
N HIS A 288 12.11 11.82 -1.78
CA HIS A 288 12.17 13.17 -1.22
C HIS A 288 13.10 14.08 -2.04
N GLY A 289 12.99 15.40 -1.79
CA GLY A 289 13.77 16.44 -2.44
C GLY A 289 12.93 17.38 -3.28
N ASP A 290 13.57 18.08 -4.19
CA ASP A 290 12.85 18.85 -5.21
C ASP A 290 12.17 17.95 -6.25
N ALA A 291 11.40 18.53 -7.16
CA ALA A 291 10.67 17.77 -8.17
C ALA A 291 11.57 16.89 -9.06
N ALA A 292 12.80 17.32 -9.35
CA ALA A 292 13.74 16.55 -10.17
C ALA A 292 14.32 15.37 -9.37
N GLN A 293 14.72 15.62 -8.12
CA GLN A 293 15.23 14.62 -7.20
C GLN A 293 14.16 13.56 -6.91
N ALA A 294 12.92 13.97 -6.66
CA ALA A 294 11.82 13.08 -6.38
C ALA A 294 11.47 12.20 -7.61
N ARG A 295 11.48 12.75 -8.83
CA ARG A 295 11.33 11.94 -10.06
C ARG A 295 12.47 10.92 -10.23
N ALA A 296 13.69 11.32 -9.94
CA ALA A 296 14.85 10.40 -9.96
C ALA A 296 14.72 9.31 -8.88
N GLY A 297 14.19 9.66 -7.70
CA GLY A 297 13.86 8.73 -6.63
C GLY A 297 12.83 7.68 -7.10
N LEU A 298 11.73 8.10 -7.73
CA LEU A 298 10.75 7.19 -8.31
C LEU A 298 11.35 6.28 -9.37
N ASP A 299 12.25 6.79 -10.23
CA ASP A 299 12.94 5.97 -11.24
C ASP A 299 13.80 4.87 -10.60
N ARG A 300 14.40 5.11 -9.44
CA ARG A 300 15.11 4.06 -8.67
C ARG A 300 14.16 2.92 -8.28
N TRP A 301 12.92 3.22 -7.84
CA TRP A 301 11.92 2.20 -7.50
C TRP A 301 11.53 1.36 -8.71
N TYR A 302 11.29 1.98 -9.88
CA TYR A 302 11.02 1.23 -11.11
C TYR A 302 12.20 0.35 -11.51
N ARG A 303 13.43 0.85 -11.43
CA ARG A 303 14.65 0.05 -11.71
C ARG A 303 14.83 -1.11 -10.73
N ALA A 304 14.38 -0.97 -9.50
CA ALA A 304 14.38 -2.03 -8.50
C ALA A 304 13.31 -3.11 -8.74
N GLY A 305 12.40 -2.91 -9.71
CA GLY A 305 11.39 -3.87 -10.08
C GLY A 305 9.95 -3.48 -9.68
N ALA A 306 9.72 -2.27 -9.17
CA ALA A 306 8.37 -1.81 -8.92
C ALA A 306 7.63 -1.61 -10.25
N GLU A 307 6.40 -2.13 -10.36
CA GLU A 307 5.56 -2.00 -11.55
C GLU A 307 4.55 -0.85 -11.42
N MET A 308 4.10 -0.56 -10.22
CA MET A 308 3.23 0.57 -9.91
C MET A 308 3.52 1.06 -8.48
N PRO A 309 4.54 1.86 -8.26
CA PRO A 309 4.72 2.52 -6.95
C PRO A 309 3.48 3.34 -6.60
N ALA A 310 3.13 3.40 -5.31
CA ALA A 310 2.12 4.30 -4.78
C ALA A 310 2.81 5.34 -3.90
N ILE A 311 2.84 6.59 -4.33
CA ILE A 311 3.33 7.68 -3.48
C ILE A 311 2.35 7.89 -2.33
N VAL A 312 2.84 7.89 -1.10
CA VAL A 312 2.03 8.12 0.10
C VAL A 312 2.23 9.54 0.58
N LEU A 313 1.16 10.32 0.48
CA LEU A 313 1.20 11.75 0.78
C LEU A 313 1.30 12.00 2.30
N PRO A 314 2.08 13.01 2.73
CA PRO A 314 2.17 13.38 4.13
C PRO A 314 0.82 13.91 4.63
N PRO A 315 0.37 13.49 5.84
CA PRO A 315 -0.90 13.95 6.40
C PRO A 315 -0.79 15.40 6.88
N ASN A 316 -1.93 16.07 6.95
CA ASN A 316 -2.10 17.40 7.54
C ASN A 316 -1.33 18.55 6.84
N GLN A 317 -0.82 18.32 5.62
CA GLN A 317 -0.24 19.39 4.81
C GLN A 317 -1.34 20.28 4.20
N PRO A 318 -1.05 21.55 3.84
CA PRO A 318 -1.95 22.37 3.04
C PRO A 318 -2.39 21.63 1.77
N LEU A 319 -3.65 21.82 1.36
CA LEU A 319 -4.15 21.17 0.14
C LEU A 319 -3.30 21.54 -1.08
N ASP A 320 -2.95 22.79 -1.23
CA ASP A 320 -2.16 23.28 -2.37
C ASP A 320 -0.79 22.58 -2.48
N ASP A 321 -0.13 22.31 -1.34
CA ASP A 321 1.15 21.60 -1.32
C ASP A 321 0.99 20.13 -1.76
N LEU A 322 -0.11 19.49 -1.34
CA LEU A 322 -0.44 18.13 -1.78
C LEU A 322 -0.72 18.09 -3.29
N LEU A 323 -1.50 19.04 -3.81
CA LEU A 323 -1.79 19.13 -5.24
C LEU A 323 -0.52 19.44 -6.04
N GLN A 324 0.34 20.32 -5.56
CA GLN A 324 1.62 20.62 -6.18
C GLN A 324 2.55 19.40 -6.21
N THR A 325 2.54 18.59 -5.16
CA THR A 325 3.27 17.30 -5.14
C THR A 325 2.80 16.40 -6.28
N LEU A 326 1.48 16.26 -6.47
CA LEU A 326 0.92 15.47 -7.58
C LEU A 326 1.30 16.03 -8.95
N GLU A 327 1.26 17.34 -9.12
CA GLU A 327 1.69 18.02 -10.35
C GLU A 327 3.18 17.77 -10.65
N SER A 328 4.02 17.83 -9.62
CA SER A 328 5.47 17.65 -9.74
C SER A 328 5.87 16.22 -10.14
N LEU A 329 5.01 15.24 -9.85
CA LEU A 329 5.27 13.81 -10.06
C LEU A 329 4.30 13.17 -11.07
N ARG A 330 3.75 13.93 -12.00
CA ARG A 330 2.84 13.37 -13.02
C ARG A 330 3.45 12.18 -13.72
N PRO A 331 2.71 11.08 -13.93
CA PRO A 331 3.21 9.90 -14.62
C PRO A 331 3.77 10.18 -16.03
N ALA A 332 3.22 11.17 -16.73
CA ALA A 332 3.68 11.58 -18.06
C ALA A 332 5.08 12.23 -18.05
N ASP A 333 5.49 12.79 -16.90
CA ASP A 333 6.78 13.50 -16.73
C ASP A 333 7.88 12.58 -16.19
N LEU A 334 7.55 11.31 -15.89
CA LEU A 334 8.54 10.34 -15.45
C LEU A 334 9.43 9.88 -16.61
N PRO A 335 10.72 9.57 -16.38
CA PRO A 335 11.59 9.02 -17.40
C PRO A 335 10.98 7.78 -18.06
N ALA A 336 11.16 7.63 -19.37
CA ALA A 336 10.73 6.43 -20.10
C ALA A 336 11.35 5.16 -19.47
N PRO A 337 10.66 4.01 -19.50
CA PRO A 337 11.21 2.77 -18.99
C PRO A 337 12.57 2.49 -19.63
N THR A 338 13.60 2.24 -18.84
CA THR A 338 14.86 1.70 -19.36
C THR A 338 14.55 0.31 -19.88
N PRO A 339 14.91 -0.05 -21.13
CA PRO A 339 14.73 -1.43 -21.60
C PRO A 339 15.45 -2.36 -20.64
N ALA A 340 14.79 -3.48 -20.30
CA ALA A 340 15.43 -4.53 -19.51
C ALA A 340 16.74 -4.95 -20.21
N PRO A 341 17.84 -5.22 -19.48
CA PRO A 341 19.05 -5.74 -20.09
C PRO A 341 18.69 -6.97 -20.93
N ALA A 342 19.20 -7.02 -22.15
CA ALA A 342 18.87 -8.03 -23.18
C ALA A 342 19.28 -9.48 -22.81
N ASP A 343 19.79 -9.71 -21.60
CA ASP A 343 20.28 -11.00 -21.10
C ASP A 343 19.49 -11.56 -19.90
N ALA A 344 18.19 -11.29 -19.79
CA ALA A 344 17.31 -12.16 -19.02
C ALA A 344 16.89 -13.32 -19.94
N GLY A 345 17.81 -14.26 -20.08
CA GLY A 345 17.66 -15.43 -20.93
C GLY A 345 16.36 -16.18 -20.65
N ALA A 346 15.78 -16.65 -21.72
CA ALA A 346 14.71 -17.62 -21.75
C ALA A 346 14.96 -18.75 -20.74
N TRP A 347 14.07 -18.87 -19.76
CA TRP A 347 13.86 -20.07 -18.96
C TRP A 347 12.37 -20.38 -18.87
#